data_de21e40634896d520f034d2d5e71571d
#
_entry.id   de21e40634896d520f034d2d5e71571d
#
_cell.length_a   1.000
_cell.length_b   1.000
_cell.length_c   1.000
_cell.angle_alpha   90.00
_cell.angle_beta   90.00
_cell.angle_gamma   90.00
#
_symmetry.space_group_name_H-M   'P 1'
#
loop_
_entity.id
_entity.type
_entity.pdbx_description
1 polymer ?
#
loop_
_entity_poly.entity_id
_entity_poly.type
_entity_poly.pdbx_seq_one_letter_code
_entity_poly.pdbx_strand_id
1 'polypeptide(L)'
;MENKNGQDLRPIDGKLIDSQLLKEVNDCGYNYKNYLQIGAISKQDKVLIPVLLKHLKLLKSPQWKQIVVRSLGVRGFYDATEALLEEFHSSDDNSYKWVIGSTIYNIMDKRYEDEYIKIINDKKNGTSRQMFVWLLGRLKSTKAIDSFINLLDDEDINGHIIVAMKYYKNKDLIPYIEPFLNHEKAWIRREAKKAISKLEK
;
A
#
# COMPACT_ATOMS: atom_id res chain seq x y z
N MET A 1 -16.07 17.02 -13.29
CA MET A 1 -15.23 17.17 -12.08
C MET A 1 -14.17 18.19 -12.39
N GLU A 2 -14.04 19.18 -11.58
CA GLU A 2 -13.06 20.24 -11.78
C GLU A 2 -12.08 20.27 -10.61
N ASN A 3 -10.81 20.56 -10.88
CA ASN A 3 -9.84 20.87 -9.83
C ASN A 3 -10.08 22.30 -9.29
N LYS A 4 -9.28 22.73 -8.31
CA LYS A 4 -9.37 24.10 -7.73
C LYS A 4 -9.19 25.23 -8.76
N ASN A 5 -8.70 24.92 -9.96
CA ASN A 5 -8.44 25.85 -11.05
C ASN A 5 -9.54 25.76 -12.13
N GLY A 6 -10.66 25.07 -11.88
CA GLY A 6 -11.77 24.91 -12.83
C GLY A 6 -11.51 23.92 -13.98
N GLN A 7 -10.43 23.14 -13.91
CA GLN A 7 -10.13 22.16 -14.95
C GLN A 7 -10.96 20.88 -14.73
N ASP A 8 -11.55 20.39 -15.78
CA ASP A 8 -12.28 19.13 -15.77
C ASP A 8 -11.31 17.93 -15.72
N LEU A 9 -11.42 17.12 -14.68
CA LEU A 9 -10.55 15.96 -14.44
C LEU A 9 -11.18 14.63 -14.91
N ARG A 10 -12.31 14.67 -15.62
CA ARG A 10 -12.91 13.46 -16.21
C ARG A 10 -12.07 12.99 -17.40
N PRO A 11 -12.05 11.67 -17.68
CA PRO A 11 -11.45 11.19 -18.92
C PRO A 11 -12.26 11.66 -20.14
N ILE A 12 -11.55 12.05 -21.19
CA ILE A 12 -12.10 12.24 -22.53
C ILE A 12 -11.38 11.23 -23.43
N ASP A 13 -12.12 10.34 -24.09
CA ASP A 13 -11.56 9.30 -24.99
C ASP A 13 -10.42 8.48 -24.35
N GLY A 14 -10.57 8.10 -23.08
CA GLY A 14 -9.57 7.37 -22.33
C GLY A 14 -8.34 8.18 -21.90
N LYS A 15 -8.36 9.49 -22.09
CA LYS A 15 -7.31 10.41 -21.63
C LYS A 15 -7.74 11.15 -20.39
N LEU A 16 -6.78 11.38 -19.48
CA LEU A 16 -6.99 12.25 -18.35
C LEU A 16 -7.13 13.71 -18.85
N ILE A 17 -8.13 14.42 -18.31
CA ILE A 17 -8.35 15.83 -18.63
C ILE A 17 -7.39 16.77 -17.90
N ASP A 18 -6.66 16.29 -16.89
CA ASP A 18 -5.64 17.10 -16.26
C ASP A 18 -4.41 17.26 -17.16
N SER A 19 -4.56 18.12 -18.15
CA SER A 19 -3.46 18.52 -19.05
C SER A 19 -2.28 19.14 -18.28
N GLN A 20 -2.54 19.70 -17.09
CA GLN A 20 -1.51 20.33 -16.27
C GLN A 20 -0.59 19.29 -15.64
N LEU A 21 -1.13 18.16 -15.10
CA LEU A 21 -0.30 17.07 -14.60
C LEU A 21 0.63 16.54 -15.70
N LEU A 22 0.05 16.24 -16.87
CA LEU A 22 0.82 15.70 -18.00
C LEU A 22 1.89 16.70 -18.49
N LYS A 23 1.53 18.00 -18.55
CA LYS A 23 2.47 19.06 -18.90
C LYS A 23 3.62 19.12 -17.90
N GLU A 24 3.33 19.23 -16.59
CA GLU A 24 4.36 19.35 -15.55
C GLU A 24 5.29 18.12 -15.50
N VAL A 25 4.74 16.91 -15.74
CA VAL A 25 5.55 15.69 -15.89
C VAL A 25 6.47 15.79 -17.11
N ASN A 26 5.96 16.28 -18.25
CA ASN A 26 6.77 16.43 -19.47
C ASN A 26 7.80 17.56 -19.33
N ASP A 27 7.52 18.62 -18.59
CA ASP A 27 8.48 19.67 -18.27
C ASP A 27 9.70 19.13 -17.46
N CYS A 28 9.56 17.97 -16.80
CA CYS A 28 10.66 17.26 -16.16
C CYS A 28 11.51 16.42 -17.14
N GLY A 29 11.34 16.59 -18.46
CA GLY A 29 12.13 15.88 -19.48
C GLY A 29 11.49 14.60 -20.03
N TYR A 30 10.22 14.36 -19.74
CA TYR A 30 9.44 13.23 -20.27
C TYR A 30 8.67 13.62 -21.54
N ASN A 31 8.17 12.63 -22.28
CA ASN A 31 7.34 12.85 -23.47
C ASN A 31 6.12 11.91 -23.43
N TYR A 32 5.41 11.94 -22.31
CA TYR A 32 4.21 11.14 -22.14
C TYR A 32 3.04 11.74 -22.91
N LYS A 33 2.25 10.86 -23.57
CA LYS A 33 1.10 11.24 -24.40
C LYS A 33 -0.21 11.14 -23.64
N ASN A 34 -0.24 10.40 -22.55
CA ASN A 34 -1.40 10.23 -21.68
C ASN A 34 -0.97 9.82 -20.27
N TYR A 35 -1.89 9.91 -19.33
CA TYR A 35 -1.67 9.62 -17.91
C TYR A 35 -1.33 8.15 -17.60
N LEU A 36 -1.72 7.20 -18.45
CA LEU A 36 -1.40 5.78 -18.23
C LEU A 36 0.11 5.54 -18.27
N GLN A 37 0.83 6.34 -19.02
CA GLN A 37 2.29 6.27 -19.11
C GLN A 37 2.97 6.72 -17.79
N ILE A 38 2.29 7.56 -16.99
CA ILE A 38 2.78 7.96 -15.66
C ILE A 38 2.84 6.75 -14.72
N GLY A 39 1.99 5.74 -14.92
CA GLY A 39 2.02 4.49 -14.16
C GLY A 39 3.24 3.61 -14.39
N ALA A 40 4.06 3.91 -15.40
CA ALA A 40 5.25 3.14 -15.76
C ALA A 40 6.56 3.73 -15.20
N ILE A 41 6.49 4.62 -14.21
CA ILE A 41 7.68 5.25 -13.60
C ILE A 41 8.51 4.25 -12.79
N SER A 42 9.80 4.54 -12.69
CA SER A 42 10.82 3.69 -12.10
C SER A 42 11.65 4.45 -11.04
N LYS A 43 12.68 3.81 -10.50
CA LYS A 43 13.55 4.43 -9.49
C LYS A 43 14.32 5.66 -9.97
N GLN A 44 14.58 5.77 -11.28
CA GLN A 44 15.25 6.93 -11.88
C GLN A 44 14.35 8.17 -11.88
N ASP A 45 13.04 7.97 -11.81
CA ASP A 45 12.02 9.01 -12.00
C ASP A 45 11.65 9.77 -10.70
N LYS A 46 12.56 9.80 -9.71
CA LYS A 46 12.35 10.50 -8.44
C LYS A 46 12.01 12.00 -8.60
N VAL A 47 12.46 12.61 -9.66
CA VAL A 47 12.16 13.99 -10.01
C VAL A 47 10.66 14.24 -10.14
N LEU A 48 9.87 13.20 -10.43
CA LEU A 48 8.42 13.28 -10.56
C LEU A 48 7.68 13.28 -9.22
N ILE A 49 8.31 12.87 -8.11
CA ILE A 49 7.63 12.77 -6.80
C ILE A 49 6.97 14.11 -6.40
N PRO A 50 7.66 15.27 -6.44
CA PRO A 50 7.03 16.55 -6.06
C PRO A 50 5.83 16.91 -6.93
N VAL A 51 5.91 16.64 -8.24
CA VAL A 51 4.81 16.89 -9.19
C VAL A 51 3.61 16.02 -8.86
N LEU A 52 3.84 14.71 -8.65
CA LEU A 52 2.78 13.75 -8.31
C LEU A 52 2.12 14.09 -6.97
N LEU A 53 2.90 14.44 -5.95
CA LEU A 53 2.37 14.85 -4.65
C LEU A 53 1.58 16.14 -4.70
N LYS A 54 2.02 17.13 -5.49
CA LYS A 54 1.25 18.37 -5.74
C LYS A 54 -0.12 18.04 -6.32
N HIS A 55 -0.15 17.21 -7.38
CA HIS A 55 -1.39 16.84 -8.04
C HIS A 55 -2.28 15.95 -7.17
N LEU A 56 -1.72 15.06 -6.33
CA LEU A 56 -2.48 14.26 -5.38
C LEU A 56 -3.34 15.15 -4.46
N LYS A 57 -2.80 16.27 -4.00
CA LYS A 57 -3.53 17.24 -3.15
C LYS A 57 -4.62 18.02 -3.91
N LEU A 58 -4.46 18.23 -5.20
CA LEU A 58 -5.42 18.96 -6.04
C LEU A 58 -6.59 18.10 -6.51
N LEU A 59 -6.35 16.80 -6.72
CA LEU A 59 -7.36 15.85 -7.19
C LEU A 59 -8.43 15.63 -6.13
N LYS A 60 -9.71 15.68 -6.53
CA LYS A 60 -10.84 15.42 -5.62
C LYS A 60 -11.39 14.00 -5.77
N SER A 61 -11.34 13.42 -6.97
CA SER A 61 -11.88 12.11 -7.24
C SER A 61 -10.94 10.99 -6.78
N PRO A 62 -11.40 10.05 -5.93
CA PRO A 62 -10.60 8.90 -5.51
C PRO A 62 -10.06 8.07 -6.69
N GLN A 63 -10.83 7.94 -7.78
CA GLN A 63 -10.40 7.20 -8.97
C GLN A 63 -9.15 7.81 -9.61
N TRP A 64 -9.10 9.14 -9.71
CA TRP A 64 -7.93 9.84 -10.27
C TRP A 64 -6.76 9.87 -9.30
N LYS A 65 -7.04 10.06 -8.00
CA LYS A 65 -6.02 9.93 -6.96
C LYS A 65 -5.34 8.57 -7.01
N GLN A 66 -6.08 7.48 -7.25
CA GLN A 66 -5.50 6.13 -7.33
C GLN A 66 -4.41 6.00 -8.40
N ILE A 67 -4.53 6.68 -9.54
CA ILE A 67 -3.51 6.63 -10.59
C ILE A 67 -2.21 7.26 -10.07
N VAL A 68 -2.30 8.46 -9.49
CA VAL A 68 -1.16 9.15 -8.91
C VAL A 68 -0.56 8.36 -7.74
N VAL A 69 -1.39 7.85 -6.84
CA VAL A 69 -0.96 7.02 -5.71
C VAL A 69 -0.18 5.80 -6.20
N ARG A 70 -0.72 5.05 -7.17
CA ARG A 70 -0.04 3.86 -7.72
C ARG A 70 1.30 4.20 -8.37
N SER A 71 1.40 5.34 -9.05
CA SER A 71 2.64 5.80 -9.68
C SER A 71 3.73 6.08 -8.65
N LEU A 72 3.37 6.49 -7.43
CA LEU A 72 4.32 6.68 -6.32
C LEU A 72 4.83 5.36 -5.72
N GLY A 73 4.24 4.22 -6.07
CA GLY A 73 4.54 2.89 -5.50
C GLY A 73 5.86 2.29 -5.98
N VAL A 74 6.91 3.06 -6.01
CA VAL A 74 8.25 2.64 -6.44
C VAL A 74 9.17 2.50 -5.23
N ARG A 75 9.89 1.38 -5.15
CA ARG A 75 10.79 1.12 -4.04
C ARG A 75 11.84 2.22 -3.88
N GLY A 76 11.84 2.86 -2.71
CA GLY A 76 12.76 3.95 -2.38
C GLY A 76 12.21 5.34 -2.65
N PHE A 77 10.94 5.49 -3.03
CA PHE A 77 10.24 6.77 -3.09
C PHE A 77 9.80 7.23 -1.69
N TYR A 78 10.74 7.23 -0.75
CA TYR A 78 10.47 7.48 0.67
C TYR A 78 9.83 8.85 0.95
N ASP A 79 10.09 9.85 0.12
CA ASP A 79 9.54 11.20 0.27
C ASP A 79 8.02 11.25 0.03
N ALA A 80 7.45 10.18 -0.56
CA ALA A 80 6.01 10.06 -0.76
C ALA A 80 5.26 9.48 0.45
N THR A 81 5.95 8.81 1.38
CA THR A 81 5.31 7.99 2.42
C THR A 81 4.42 8.82 3.34
N GLU A 82 4.90 9.97 3.81
CA GLU A 82 4.15 10.85 4.71
C GLU A 82 2.83 11.32 4.10
N ALA A 83 2.88 11.87 2.89
CA ALA A 83 1.69 12.33 2.19
C ALA A 83 0.69 11.19 1.88
N LEU A 84 1.19 9.98 1.61
CA LEU A 84 0.35 8.79 1.43
C LEU A 84 -0.33 8.35 2.74
N LEU A 85 0.34 8.49 3.89
CA LEU A 85 -0.26 8.23 5.20
C LEU A 85 -1.31 9.29 5.54
N GLU A 86 -1.07 10.58 5.24
CA GLU A 86 -2.08 11.64 5.37
C GLU A 86 -3.34 11.32 4.54
N GLU A 87 -3.18 10.89 3.29
CA GLU A 87 -4.30 10.47 2.42
C GLU A 87 -5.02 9.23 2.99
N PHE A 88 -4.28 8.27 3.56
CA PHE A 88 -4.86 7.09 4.20
C PHE A 88 -5.76 7.47 5.37
N HIS A 89 -5.31 8.35 6.25
CA HIS A 89 -6.06 8.76 7.44
C HIS A 89 -7.24 9.68 7.11
N SER A 90 -7.15 10.45 6.04
CA SER A 90 -8.20 11.39 5.62
C SER A 90 -9.34 10.75 4.80
N SER A 91 -9.19 9.49 4.40
CA SER A 91 -10.17 8.78 3.57
C SER A 91 -11.03 7.82 4.37
N ASP A 92 -12.33 7.78 4.05
CA ASP A 92 -13.27 6.74 4.54
C ASP A 92 -13.48 5.61 3.51
N ASP A 93 -12.89 5.72 2.30
CA ASP A 93 -12.99 4.70 1.26
C ASP A 93 -11.96 3.58 1.50
N ASN A 94 -12.42 2.44 1.98
CA ASN A 94 -11.56 1.28 2.25
C ASN A 94 -10.83 0.75 1.00
N SER A 95 -11.44 0.86 -0.18
CA SER A 95 -10.78 0.44 -1.43
C SER A 95 -9.62 1.37 -1.77
N TYR A 96 -9.80 2.67 -1.59
CA TYR A 96 -8.74 3.64 -1.78
C TYR A 96 -7.63 3.49 -0.72
N LYS A 97 -7.99 3.31 0.55
CA LYS A 97 -7.04 2.99 1.63
C LYS A 97 -6.22 1.74 1.32
N TRP A 98 -6.84 0.70 0.75
CA TRP A 98 -6.13 -0.51 0.33
C TRP A 98 -5.09 -0.22 -0.77
N VAL A 99 -5.45 0.64 -1.75
CA VAL A 99 -4.52 1.07 -2.81
C VAL A 99 -3.34 1.84 -2.23
N ILE A 100 -3.58 2.74 -1.26
CA ILE A 100 -2.51 3.47 -0.56
C ILE A 100 -1.60 2.49 0.18
N GLY A 101 -2.16 1.55 0.94
CA GLY A 101 -1.39 0.51 1.63
C GLY A 101 -0.52 -0.31 0.68
N SER A 102 -1.06 -0.70 -0.50
CA SER A 102 -0.32 -1.40 -1.54
C SER A 102 0.84 -0.56 -2.10
N THR A 103 0.63 0.74 -2.24
CA THR A 103 1.66 1.68 -2.69
C THR A 103 2.79 1.80 -1.67
N ILE A 104 2.46 2.00 -0.39
CA ILE A 104 3.44 2.07 0.71
C ILE A 104 4.18 0.74 0.86
N TYR A 105 3.49 -0.40 0.69
CA TYR A 105 4.13 -1.73 0.65
C TYR A 105 5.22 -1.83 -0.45
N ASN A 106 5.00 -1.24 -1.62
CA ASN A 106 6.01 -1.23 -2.68
C ASN A 106 7.19 -0.29 -2.37
N ILE A 107 6.92 0.85 -1.75
CA ILE A 107 7.96 1.82 -1.32
C ILE A 107 8.91 1.19 -0.31
N MET A 108 8.43 0.37 0.63
CA MET A 108 9.22 -0.31 1.66
C MET A 108 9.94 0.66 2.62
N ASP A 109 9.24 1.70 3.07
CA ASP A 109 9.79 2.68 4.01
C ASP A 109 9.68 2.21 5.46
N LYS A 110 10.82 1.93 6.09
CA LYS A 110 10.87 1.47 7.48
C LYS A 110 10.68 2.61 8.51
N ARG A 111 10.81 3.87 8.12
CA ARG A 111 10.77 5.01 9.05
C ARG A 111 9.43 5.15 9.78
N TYR A 112 8.35 4.66 9.17
CA TYR A 112 6.98 4.75 9.68
C TYR A 112 6.48 3.42 10.29
N GLU A 113 7.38 2.55 10.72
CA GLU A 113 7.06 1.21 11.27
C GLU A 113 6.02 1.28 12.39
N ASP A 114 6.17 2.23 13.33
CA ASP A 114 5.25 2.38 14.46
C ASP A 114 3.85 2.84 14.00
N GLU A 115 3.77 3.64 12.94
CA GLU A 115 2.49 4.05 12.35
C GLU A 115 1.79 2.88 11.66
N TYR A 116 2.53 2.04 10.94
CA TYR A 116 1.97 0.83 10.33
C TYR A 116 1.41 -0.13 11.39
N ILE A 117 2.06 -0.24 12.55
CA ILE A 117 1.57 -1.03 13.69
C ILE A 117 0.27 -0.44 14.24
N LYS A 118 0.14 0.88 14.37
CA LYS A 118 -1.13 1.51 14.75
C LYS A 118 -2.24 1.22 13.75
N ILE A 119 -1.95 1.32 12.45
CA ILE A 119 -2.92 1.05 11.38
C ILE A 119 -3.45 -0.38 11.46
N ILE A 120 -2.60 -1.40 11.64
CA ILE A 120 -3.07 -2.79 11.70
C ILE A 120 -3.89 -3.08 12.96
N ASN A 121 -3.65 -2.38 14.06
CA ASN A 121 -4.38 -2.54 15.32
C ASN A 121 -5.73 -1.79 15.33
N ASP A 122 -5.95 -0.82 14.46
CA ASP A 122 -7.24 -0.14 14.34
C ASP A 122 -8.20 -0.92 13.42
N LYS A 123 -9.10 -1.69 14.04
CA LYS A 123 -10.11 -2.52 13.33
C LYS A 123 -11.03 -1.71 12.41
N LYS A 124 -11.19 -0.40 12.62
CA LYS A 124 -11.99 0.46 11.73
C LYS A 124 -11.44 0.50 10.30
N ASN A 125 -10.16 0.22 10.12
CA ASN A 125 -9.53 0.15 8.81
C ASN A 125 -9.88 -1.13 8.02
N GLY A 126 -10.58 -2.12 8.61
CA GLY A 126 -11.04 -3.32 7.92
C GLY A 126 -9.94 -4.01 7.10
N THR A 127 -10.27 -4.43 5.89
CA THR A 127 -9.34 -5.11 4.97
C THR A 127 -8.23 -4.22 4.42
N SER A 128 -8.32 -2.88 4.54
CA SER A 128 -7.25 -1.99 4.09
C SER A 128 -5.93 -2.18 4.88
N ARG A 129 -6.00 -2.83 6.06
CA ARG A 129 -4.84 -3.21 6.89
C ARG A 129 -3.94 -4.30 6.26
N GLN A 130 -4.45 -5.09 5.34
CA GLN A 130 -3.79 -6.27 4.76
C GLN A 130 -2.39 -5.96 4.22
N MET A 131 -2.26 -4.85 3.49
CA MET A 131 -0.99 -4.48 2.87
C MET A 131 0.05 -4.02 3.90
N PHE A 132 -0.38 -3.40 4.99
CA PHE A 132 0.50 -3.03 6.10
C PHE A 132 0.98 -4.24 6.90
N VAL A 133 0.13 -5.26 7.07
CA VAL A 133 0.55 -6.55 7.64
C VAL A 133 1.67 -7.18 6.79
N TRP A 134 1.51 -7.23 5.47
CA TRP A 134 2.56 -7.75 4.59
C TRP A 134 3.82 -6.89 4.59
N LEU A 135 3.67 -5.57 4.65
CA LEU A 135 4.79 -4.64 4.75
C LEU A 135 5.61 -4.92 6.00
N LEU A 136 4.97 -4.97 7.17
CA LEU A 136 5.64 -5.24 8.45
C LEU A 136 6.33 -6.61 8.45
N GLY A 137 5.71 -7.63 7.88
CA GLY A 137 6.34 -8.94 7.69
C GLY A 137 7.59 -8.88 6.81
N ARG A 138 7.53 -8.18 5.68
CA ARG A 138 8.70 -8.03 4.78
C ARG A 138 9.81 -7.17 5.37
N LEU A 139 9.45 -6.17 6.17
CA LEU A 139 10.41 -5.37 6.94
C LEU A 139 11.02 -6.18 8.10
N LYS A 140 10.44 -7.34 8.42
CA LYS A 140 10.78 -8.18 9.58
C LYS A 140 10.68 -7.39 10.88
N SER A 141 9.61 -6.63 11.03
CA SER A 141 9.35 -5.81 12.21
C SER A 141 9.18 -6.68 13.45
N THR A 142 10.17 -6.73 14.32
CA THR A 142 10.05 -7.45 15.59
C THR A 142 9.02 -6.79 16.50
N LYS A 143 8.82 -5.48 16.41
CA LYS A 143 7.80 -4.73 17.15
C LYS A 143 6.36 -5.16 16.79
N ALA A 144 6.13 -5.70 15.59
CA ALA A 144 4.81 -6.10 15.13
C ALA A 144 4.40 -7.51 15.58
N ILE A 145 5.30 -8.31 16.15
CA ILE A 145 5.05 -9.73 16.47
C ILE A 145 3.87 -9.88 17.43
N ASP A 146 3.85 -9.12 18.53
CA ASP A 146 2.76 -9.19 19.50
C ASP A 146 1.41 -8.77 18.90
N SER A 147 1.43 -7.71 18.06
CA SER A 147 0.22 -7.32 17.31
C SER A 147 -0.25 -8.42 16.37
N PHE A 148 0.65 -9.10 15.68
CA PHE A 148 0.29 -10.22 14.80
C PHE A 148 -0.37 -11.36 15.58
N ILE A 149 0.20 -11.75 16.71
CA ILE A 149 -0.36 -12.81 17.57
C ILE A 149 -1.77 -12.41 18.04
N ASN A 150 -1.93 -11.20 18.54
CA ASN A 150 -3.20 -10.70 19.08
C ASN A 150 -4.30 -10.52 18.01
N LEU A 151 -3.93 -10.43 16.73
CA LEU A 151 -4.85 -10.20 15.62
C LEU A 151 -5.12 -11.46 14.77
N LEU A 152 -4.66 -12.64 15.20
CA LEU A 152 -4.90 -13.90 14.47
C LEU A 152 -6.38 -14.29 14.39
N ASP A 153 -7.21 -13.84 15.32
CA ASP A 153 -8.66 -14.07 15.30
C ASP A 153 -9.41 -13.09 14.40
N ASP A 154 -8.72 -12.11 13.81
CA ASP A 154 -9.33 -11.09 12.95
C ASP A 154 -9.39 -11.59 11.49
N GLU A 155 -10.59 -11.96 11.04
CA GLU A 155 -10.81 -12.56 9.71
C GLU A 155 -10.43 -11.64 8.54
N ASP A 156 -10.41 -10.32 8.74
CA ASP A 156 -10.00 -9.36 7.71
C ASP A 156 -8.53 -9.50 7.34
N ILE A 157 -7.68 -9.95 8.29
CA ILE A 157 -6.22 -9.92 8.12
C ILE A 157 -5.49 -11.19 8.56
N ASN A 158 -6.13 -12.15 9.24
CA ASN A 158 -5.46 -13.33 9.80
C ASN A 158 -4.62 -14.11 8.77
N GLY A 159 -5.17 -14.36 7.59
CA GLY A 159 -4.44 -15.04 6.52
C GLY A 159 -3.23 -14.22 6.03
N HIS A 160 -3.30 -12.88 6.07
CA HIS A 160 -2.19 -12.01 5.73
C HIS A 160 -1.11 -12.01 6.81
N ILE A 161 -1.51 -12.14 8.09
CA ILE A 161 -0.59 -12.31 9.23
C ILE A 161 0.20 -13.61 9.09
N ILE A 162 -0.45 -14.72 8.78
CA ILE A 162 0.21 -16.01 8.54
C ILE A 162 1.26 -15.88 7.42
N VAL A 163 0.90 -15.20 6.33
CA VAL A 163 1.86 -14.91 5.24
C VAL A 163 3.01 -14.03 5.72
N ALA A 164 2.76 -13.05 6.60
CA ALA A 164 3.80 -12.17 7.14
C ALA A 164 4.74 -12.93 8.10
N MET A 165 4.21 -13.79 8.96
CA MET A 165 4.99 -14.56 9.93
C MET A 165 6.06 -15.45 9.28
N LYS A 166 5.88 -15.92 8.05
CA LYS A 166 6.88 -16.73 7.34
C LYS A 166 8.21 -16.02 7.07
N TYR A 167 8.26 -14.68 7.19
CA TYR A 167 9.50 -13.91 6.98
C TYR A 167 10.40 -13.85 8.22
N TYR A 168 9.88 -14.23 9.38
CA TYR A 168 10.65 -14.33 10.61
C TYR A 168 11.37 -15.68 10.68
N LYS A 169 12.54 -15.69 11.32
CA LYS A 169 13.28 -16.93 11.63
C LYS A 169 13.05 -17.26 13.11
N ASN A 170 11.79 -17.45 13.49
CA ASN A 170 11.40 -17.67 14.88
C ASN A 170 10.42 -18.84 14.97
N LYS A 171 10.90 -19.99 15.46
CA LYS A 171 10.09 -21.21 15.64
C LYS A 171 8.99 -21.05 16.68
N ASP A 172 9.13 -20.11 17.62
CA ASP A 172 8.13 -19.84 18.66
C ASP A 172 6.79 -19.33 18.07
N LEU A 173 6.78 -18.93 16.80
CA LEU A 173 5.57 -18.54 16.08
C LEU A 173 4.76 -19.74 15.57
N ILE A 174 5.34 -20.93 15.51
CA ILE A 174 4.69 -22.14 14.95
C ILE A 174 3.40 -22.48 15.70
N PRO A 175 3.35 -22.53 17.03
CA PRO A 175 2.13 -22.88 17.77
C PRO A 175 0.95 -21.95 17.48
N TYR A 176 1.19 -20.70 17.14
CA TYR A 176 0.15 -19.74 16.78
C TYR A 176 -0.39 -19.95 15.35
N ILE A 177 0.38 -20.59 14.47
CA ILE A 177 0.01 -20.87 13.08
C ILE A 177 -0.67 -22.24 12.93
N GLU A 178 -0.32 -23.22 13.76
CA GLU A 178 -0.83 -24.59 13.68
C GLU A 178 -2.36 -24.71 13.62
N PRO A 179 -3.16 -23.94 14.39
CA PRO A 179 -4.62 -23.98 14.30
C PRO A 179 -5.15 -23.73 12.90
N PHE A 180 -4.44 -22.93 12.10
CA PHE A 180 -4.82 -22.55 10.74
C PHE A 180 -4.56 -23.65 9.68
N LEU A 181 -3.93 -24.74 10.05
CA LEU A 181 -3.82 -25.93 9.19
C LEU A 181 -5.19 -26.53 8.86
N ASN A 182 -6.18 -26.32 9.72
CA ASN A 182 -7.55 -26.79 9.56
C ASN A 182 -8.56 -25.67 9.25
N HIS A 183 -8.09 -24.47 8.90
CA HIS A 183 -8.94 -23.32 8.61
C HIS A 183 -9.90 -23.60 7.44
N GLU A 184 -11.13 -23.07 7.45
CA GLU A 184 -12.15 -23.27 6.41
C GLU A 184 -11.68 -22.84 5.01
N LYS A 185 -10.97 -21.70 4.91
CA LYS A 185 -10.44 -21.14 3.66
C LYS A 185 -9.18 -21.90 3.20
N ALA A 186 -9.26 -22.59 2.08
CA ALA A 186 -8.18 -23.44 1.55
C ALA A 186 -6.85 -22.67 1.34
N TRP A 187 -6.91 -21.41 0.95
CA TRP A 187 -5.69 -20.62 0.76
C TRP A 187 -4.96 -20.36 2.08
N ILE A 188 -5.70 -20.14 3.19
CA ILE A 188 -5.11 -19.94 4.53
C ILE A 188 -4.42 -21.23 4.98
N ARG A 189 -5.07 -22.40 4.82
CA ARG A 189 -4.42 -23.69 5.12
C ARG A 189 -3.12 -23.88 4.37
N ARG A 190 -3.09 -23.53 3.09
CA ARG A 190 -1.88 -23.61 2.26
C ARG A 190 -0.78 -22.67 2.76
N GLU A 191 -1.12 -21.43 3.09
CA GLU A 191 -0.12 -20.48 3.59
C GLU A 191 0.37 -20.83 5.00
N ALA A 192 -0.48 -21.40 5.86
CA ALA A 192 -0.07 -21.93 7.17
C ALA A 192 0.99 -23.05 7.02
N LYS A 193 0.76 -24.03 6.15
CA LYS A 193 1.75 -25.09 5.84
C LYS A 193 3.07 -24.50 5.36
N LYS A 194 3.02 -23.51 4.46
CA LYS A 194 4.23 -22.83 3.95
C LYS A 194 4.96 -22.05 5.04
N ALA A 195 4.21 -21.37 5.91
CA ALA A 195 4.79 -20.57 6.98
C ALA A 195 5.52 -21.47 7.97
N ILE A 196 4.90 -22.54 8.45
CA ILE A 196 5.53 -23.53 9.36
C ILE A 196 6.79 -24.09 8.74
N SER A 197 6.71 -24.65 7.52
CA SER A 197 7.88 -25.21 6.81
C SER A 197 9.02 -24.19 6.61
N LYS A 198 8.72 -22.90 6.60
CA LYS A 198 9.71 -21.83 6.45
C LYS A 198 10.34 -21.45 7.79
N LEU A 199 9.57 -21.55 8.88
CA LEU A 199 10.02 -21.26 10.25
C LEU A 199 10.87 -22.38 10.85
N GLU A 200 10.68 -23.63 10.38
CA GLU A 200 11.46 -24.81 10.81
C GLU A 200 12.92 -24.79 10.29
N LYS A 201 13.19 -24.05 9.21
CA LYS A 201 14.52 -23.93 8.57
C LYS A 201 15.38 -22.84 9.21
#